data_4d0b179092c74fca9ee9ae4f8b00e659
#
_entry.id   4d0b179092c74fca9ee9ae4f8b00e659
#
_cell.length_a   1.000
_cell.length_b   1.000
_cell.length_c   1.000
_cell.angle_alpha   90.00
_cell.angle_beta   90.00
_cell.angle_gamma   90.00
#
_symmetry.space_group_name_H-M   'P 1'
#
loop_
_entity.id
_entity.type
_entity.pdbx_description
1 polymer ?
#
loop_
_entity_poly.entity_id
_entity_poly.type
_entity_poly.pdbx_seq_one_letter_code
_entity_poly.pdbx_strand_id
1 'polypeptide(L)'
;SDYNKDVLWSTSFESADGFKTSTVDDKKGTANITTNELSYQINGNLSGEIESYSGSAAKNDNEVLKNLFDGDSGTKYLTEAKPSEVIVKLKSQQVIKSYAITSANDAPGRDPKNWSLQGRNSDNESWVTIDNKANQVFNGRYKQNYFELDNSKAYRQYRLRITANKNGGSMTQFSEFILATGKCQEVGASISRMNSNITSGPSDAWNQKSNVGWTGNHSLVCKGTHVGTGHAYSYNVIYDNLNLTVSDNTNLRYVIFPSMSNGDEYDYEYTQMHMAVDLKFKDGTYLSELGAIDQNGNKVDAQSQGDSRTLVAQQWNEIYSKIGDVAKGKVIEKILVVYDMKAHNARALAKFQTYFDDIEIYNQDYPVYSHLSDYVNILRGTNNTGNFSRGLTIPAVTVPNGFNFWIPATSASSNSAYEYQKTDEFRCMRISHEPSIWVGDRGTWQFMVNTSKDYNTNDDYGLGTLKANFSHNNEVAKAHYYKVSFDGNGGDAANSQIELTPTSHGAAVRFTYNNTANKSVIFDCANGGSRTEYSGNTFKTYSDHTGNGSKRMYIYGEFSETPKGTKINDRKSIASFNSNT
;
A
#
# COMPACT_ATOMS: atom_id res chain seq x y z
N SER A 1 -12.29 -16.90 1.12
CA SER A 1 -13.20 -17.45 2.13
C SER A 1 -12.50 -17.34 3.47
N ASP A 2 -13.11 -16.63 4.38
CA ASP A 2 -12.70 -16.58 5.77
C ASP A 2 -13.03 -17.94 6.40
N TYR A 3 -12.11 -18.88 6.30
CA TYR A 3 -12.21 -20.14 7.01
C TYR A 3 -12.25 -19.84 8.51
N ASN A 4 -13.38 -19.85 9.13
CA ASN A 4 -13.63 -19.74 10.57
C ASN A 4 -12.45 -19.21 11.40
N LYS A 5 -11.99 -18.02 11.05
CA LYS A 5 -10.90 -17.33 11.72
C LYS A 5 -11.42 -16.73 13.01
N ASP A 6 -10.87 -17.17 14.13
CA ASP A 6 -11.18 -16.66 15.46
C ASP A 6 -10.02 -15.77 15.92
N VAL A 7 -10.22 -14.47 15.89
CA VAL A 7 -9.20 -13.47 16.29
C VAL A 7 -9.19 -13.35 17.80
N LEU A 8 -8.09 -13.78 18.42
CA LEU A 8 -7.89 -13.68 19.86
C LEU A 8 -7.44 -12.27 20.25
N TRP A 9 -6.60 -11.66 19.43
CA TRP A 9 -6.08 -10.31 19.64
C TRP A 9 -5.52 -9.72 18.34
N SER A 10 -5.67 -8.42 18.16
CA SER A 10 -5.10 -7.73 16.99
C SER A 10 -4.86 -6.25 17.27
N THR A 11 -3.94 -5.65 16.51
CA THR A 11 -3.74 -4.21 16.42
C THR A 11 -3.35 -3.80 15.01
N SER A 12 -3.87 -2.66 14.56
CA SER A 12 -3.39 -1.91 13.39
C SER A 12 -2.86 -0.53 13.80
N PHE A 13 -2.56 -0.35 15.09
CA PHE A 13 -2.00 0.87 15.67
C PHE A 13 -2.84 2.14 15.48
N GLU A 14 -4.13 2.01 15.17
CA GLU A 14 -5.05 3.15 15.04
C GLU A 14 -5.43 3.74 16.42
N SER A 15 -5.23 2.97 17.50
CA SER A 15 -5.36 3.42 18.88
C SER A 15 -4.06 3.17 19.64
N ALA A 16 -3.72 4.09 20.55
CA ALA A 16 -2.60 3.94 21.46
C ALA A 16 -2.97 3.24 22.78
N ASP A 17 -4.21 2.73 22.91
CA ASP A 17 -4.68 2.08 24.12
C ASP A 17 -3.84 0.83 24.45
N GLY A 18 -3.26 0.81 25.64
CA GLY A 18 -2.39 -0.27 26.10
C GLY A 18 -1.01 -0.34 25.43
N PHE A 19 -0.74 0.53 24.45
CA PHE A 19 0.56 0.57 23.76
C PHE A 19 1.66 1.12 24.69
N LYS A 20 2.83 0.47 24.65
CA LYS A 20 4.01 0.88 25.39
C LYS A 20 5.07 1.45 24.45
N THR A 21 5.34 2.73 24.61
CA THR A 21 6.33 3.46 23.82
C THR A 21 7.75 3.15 24.30
N SER A 22 8.59 2.66 23.40
CA SER A 22 10.05 2.50 23.62
C SER A 22 10.42 1.87 24.97
N THR A 23 9.68 0.83 25.36
CA THR A 23 9.81 0.16 26.65
C THR A 23 10.63 -1.12 26.49
N VAL A 24 11.83 -1.12 27.03
CA VAL A 24 12.74 -2.29 26.95
C VAL A 24 12.26 -3.41 27.86
N ASP A 25 12.29 -4.65 27.37
CA ASP A 25 11.99 -5.84 28.15
C ASP A 25 13.00 -6.02 29.28
N ASP A 26 12.54 -6.31 30.47
CA ASP A 26 13.35 -6.41 31.68
C ASP A 26 14.32 -7.59 31.69
N LYS A 27 13.97 -8.69 30.98
CA LYS A 27 14.79 -9.92 30.93
C LYS A 27 15.75 -9.93 29.74
N LYS A 28 15.26 -9.63 28.54
CA LYS A 28 16.06 -9.66 27.29
C LYS A 28 16.92 -8.39 27.12
N GLY A 29 16.39 -7.23 27.50
CA GLY A 29 17.12 -5.99 27.53
C GLY A 29 17.51 -5.41 26.17
N THR A 30 18.60 -4.66 26.18
CA THR A 30 19.18 -3.99 25.02
C THR A 30 20.70 -3.87 25.16
N ALA A 31 21.41 -3.95 24.04
CA ALA A 31 22.85 -3.70 24.00
C ALA A 31 23.27 -3.16 22.63
N ASN A 32 24.24 -2.24 22.64
CA ASN A 32 24.86 -1.66 21.46
C ASN A 32 23.87 -1.04 20.46
N ILE A 33 22.75 -0.57 20.95
CA ILE A 33 21.79 0.23 20.21
C ILE A 33 21.69 1.60 20.83
N THR A 34 21.67 2.63 20.02
CA THR A 34 21.37 4.00 20.45
C THR A 34 20.26 4.60 19.60
N THR A 35 19.45 5.44 20.23
CA THR A 35 18.49 6.30 19.57
C THR A 35 18.77 7.72 19.99
N ASN A 36 19.02 8.60 19.01
CA ASN A 36 19.12 10.01 19.27
C ASN A 36 17.70 10.58 19.31
N GLU A 37 17.21 10.85 20.50
CA GLU A 37 16.00 11.65 20.71
C GLU A 37 16.39 13.13 20.85
N LEU A 38 17.31 13.57 19.99
CA LEU A 38 17.69 14.97 19.94
C LEU A 38 16.56 15.74 19.27
N SER A 39 15.88 16.56 20.06
CA SER A 39 15.05 17.65 19.57
C SER A 39 15.82 18.96 19.75
N TYR A 40 15.60 19.87 18.82
CA TYR A 40 16.16 21.20 18.96
C TYR A 40 15.06 22.13 19.43
N GLN A 41 15.33 22.87 20.50
CA GLN A 41 14.45 23.90 20.99
C GLN A 41 14.96 25.25 20.50
N ILE A 42 14.15 25.94 19.69
CA ILE A 42 14.40 27.32 19.29
C ILE A 42 13.93 28.23 20.41
N ASN A 43 14.85 28.94 21.04
CA ASN A 43 14.54 29.93 22.05
C ASN A 43 14.29 31.30 21.40
N GLY A 44 13.17 31.93 21.76
CA GLY A 44 12.83 33.25 21.25
C GLY A 44 12.37 33.26 19.78
N ASN A 45 11.56 32.30 19.38
CA ASN A 45 10.92 32.25 18.07
C ASN A 45 10.10 33.53 17.82
N LEU A 46 10.38 34.21 16.71
CA LEU A 46 9.77 35.47 16.33
C LEU A 46 8.55 35.37 15.42
N SER A 47 8.00 34.18 15.19
CA SER A 47 6.83 34.00 14.31
C SER A 47 5.63 34.86 14.76
N GLY A 48 5.41 35.04 16.06
CA GLY A 48 4.40 35.92 16.63
C GLY A 48 4.69 37.43 16.49
N GLU A 49 5.93 37.79 16.14
CA GLU A 49 6.40 39.16 15.98
C GLU A 49 6.48 39.61 14.52
N ILE A 50 6.01 38.79 13.59
CA ILE A 50 5.97 39.14 12.17
C ILE A 50 4.83 40.14 11.94
N GLU A 51 5.17 41.31 11.39
CA GLU A 51 4.21 42.32 10.94
C GLU A 51 3.70 41.99 9.52
N SER A 52 4.62 41.65 8.64
CA SER A 52 4.32 41.25 7.26
C SER A 52 5.44 40.42 6.66
N TYR A 53 5.13 39.73 5.61
CA TYR A 53 6.11 39.01 4.79
C TYR A 53 5.82 39.22 3.30
N SER A 54 6.88 39.19 2.50
CA SER A 54 6.84 39.32 1.04
C SER A 54 7.96 38.48 0.41
N GLY A 55 7.96 38.33 -0.87
CA GLY A 55 9.02 37.58 -1.54
C GLY A 55 8.68 37.20 -2.97
N SER A 56 9.41 36.25 -3.48
CA SER A 56 9.21 35.72 -4.84
C SER A 56 7.82 35.09 -4.99
N ALA A 57 7.25 35.23 -6.17
CA ALA A 57 5.91 34.66 -6.45
C ALA A 57 5.92 33.14 -6.28
N ALA A 58 4.86 32.63 -5.67
CA ALA A 58 4.59 31.21 -5.59
C ALA A 58 4.27 30.65 -6.98
N LYS A 59 4.61 29.38 -7.20
CA LYS A 59 4.31 28.69 -8.46
C LYS A 59 2.82 28.39 -8.62
N ASN A 60 2.12 28.17 -7.52
CA ASN A 60 0.68 27.86 -7.50
C ASN A 60 -0.01 28.44 -6.26
N ASP A 61 -1.32 28.39 -6.23
CA ASP A 61 -2.15 29.06 -5.21
C ASP A 61 -2.15 28.34 -3.84
N ASN A 62 -1.64 27.10 -3.76
CA ASN A 62 -1.66 26.31 -2.54
C ASN A 62 -0.29 26.27 -1.82
N GLU A 63 0.79 26.53 -2.53
CA GLU A 63 2.17 26.42 -2.04
C GLU A 63 2.80 27.82 -1.88
N VAL A 64 2.15 28.65 -1.08
CA VAL A 64 2.38 30.10 -0.98
C VAL A 64 3.25 30.47 0.21
N LEU A 65 3.77 31.73 0.20
CA LEU A 65 4.68 32.26 1.25
C LEU A 65 4.15 32.13 2.67
N LYS A 66 2.83 32.27 2.89
CA LYS A 66 2.25 32.16 4.23
C LYS A 66 2.52 30.79 4.88
N ASN A 67 2.69 29.76 4.08
CA ASN A 67 2.95 28.40 4.55
C ASN A 67 4.30 28.27 5.26
N LEU A 68 5.23 29.22 5.06
CA LEU A 68 6.50 29.25 5.78
C LEU A 68 6.39 29.70 7.23
N PHE A 69 5.21 30.20 7.65
CA PHE A 69 4.99 30.86 8.94
C PHE A 69 3.75 30.37 9.68
N ASP A 70 3.12 29.28 9.20
CA ASP A 70 1.89 28.73 9.78
C ASP A 70 2.14 27.69 10.89
N GLY A 71 3.40 27.25 11.05
CA GLY A 71 3.78 26.25 12.04
C GLY A 71 3.40 24.82 11.66
N ASP A 72 2.97 24.60 10.40
CA ASP A 72 2.60 23.30 9.86
C ASP A 72 3.61 22.84 8.80
N SER A 73 4.51 21.95 9.18
CA SER A 73 5.49 21.38 8.23
C SER A 73 4.85 20.56 7.09
N GLY A 74 3.55 20.25 7.18
CA GLY A 74 2.78 19.59 6.13
C GLY A 74 2.44 20.51 4.95
N THR A 75 2.45 21.82 5.14
CA THR A 75 2.33 22.83 4.10
C THR A 75 3.70 23.27 3.59
N LYS A 76 3.80 23.91 2.44
CA LYS A 76 5.06 24.37 1.89
C LYS A 76 4.92 25.60 1.00
N TYR A 77 6.04 26.24 0.75
CA TYR A 77 6.21 27.26 -0.28
C TYR A 77 7.03 26.70 -1.44
N LEU A 78 6.56 26.91 -2.66
CA LEU A 78 7.23 26.53 -3.90
C LEU A 78 7.32 27.73 -4.84
N THR A 79 8.51 28.01 -5.36
CA THR A 79 8.75 29.10 -6.32
C THR A 79 9.66 28.66 -7.46
N GLU A 80 9.52 29.32 -8.62
CA GLU A 80 10.42 29.17 -9.77
C GLU A 80 11.41 30.34 -9.90
N ALA A 81 11.33 31.30 -9.00
CA ALA A 81 12.28 32.43 -9.00
C ALA A 81 13.71 31.97 -8.67
N LYS A 82 14.70 32.50 -9.40
CA LYS A 82 16.09 32.19 -9.19
C LYS A 82 16.93 33.47 -9.39
N PRO A 83 17.49 34.07 -8.33
CA PRO A 83 17.34 33.67 -6.92
C PRO A 83 15.92 33.84 -6.40
N SER A 84 15.55 33.04 -5.40
CA SER A 84 14.30 33.20 -4.67
C SER A 84 14.53 33.99 -3.38
N GLU A 85 13.55 34.79 -3.00
CA GLU A 85 13.65 35.67 -1.84
C GLU A 85 12.42 35.53 -0.94
N VAL A 86 12.66 35.48 0.36
CA VAL A 86 11.65 35.58 1.42
C VAL A 86 12.05 36.73 2.33
N ILE A 87 11.19 37.72 2.46
CA ILE A 87 11.41 38.91 3.28
C ILE A 87 10.40 38.91 4.43
N VAL A 88 10.92 39.01 5.66
CA VAL A 88 10.12 39.12 6.88
C VAL A 88 10.33 40.51 7.45
N LYS A 89 9.22 41.23 7.71
CA LYS A 89 9.21 42.49 8.44
C LYS A 89 8.65 42.25 9.84
N LEU A 90 9.41 42.58 10.86
CA LEU A 90 9.04 42.44 12.26
C LEU A 90 8.34 43.70 12.77
N LYS A 91 7.53 43.56 13.82
CA LYS A 91 6.86 44.66 14.51
C LYS A 91 7.85 45.68 15.10
N SER A 92 9.02 45.20 15.52
CA SER A 92 10.12 46.02 16.05
C SER A 92 11.47 45.44 15.60
N GLN A 93 12.52 46.24 15.79
CA GLN A 93 13.89 45.77 15.53
C GLN A 93 14.24 44.67 16.56
N GLN A 94 14.80 43.57 16.07
CA GLN A 94 15.25 42.44 16.90
C GLN A 94 16.65 42.00 16.49
N VAL A 95 17.42 41.55 17.48
CA VAL A 95 18.68 40.85 17.22
C VAL A 95 18.39 39.39 17.11
N ILE A 96 18.55 38.81 15.91
CA ILE A 96 18.42 37.36 15.77
C ILE A 96 19.75 36.66 16.07
N LYS A 97 19.67 35.55 16.80
CA LYS A 97 20.81 34.70 17.18
C LYS A 97 20.80 33.34 16.48
N SER A 98 19.68 32.98 15.89
CA SER A 98 19.54 31.76 15.09
C SER A 98 18.37 31.87 14.11
N TYR A 99 18.36 30.96 13.15
CA TYR A 99 17.22 30.73 12.27
C TYR A 99 17.12 29.26 11.90
N ALA A 100 15.96 28.84 11.43
CA ALA A 100 15.74 27.49 10.98
C ALA A 100 15.00 27.45 9.64
N ILE A 101 15.30 26.44 8.85
CA ILE A 101 14.61 26.10 7.61
C ILE A 101 14.21 24.63 7.68
N THR A 102 12.95 24.32 7.34
CA THR A 102 12.43 22.94 7.32
C THR A 102 12.19 22.50 5.89
N SER A 103 12.70 21.32 5.51
CA SER A 103 12.46 20.74 4.19
C SER A 103 10.99 20.37 3.99
N ALA A 104 10.53 20.44 2.74
CA ALA A 104 9.16 20.11 2.36
C ALA A 104 8.89 18.59 2.38
N ASN A 105 7.65 18.23 2.06
CA ASN A 105 7.13 16.86 2.07
C ASN A 105 7.69 15.95 0.98
N ASP A 106 8.12 16.51 -0.17
CA ASP A 106 8.49 15.78 -1.39
C ASP A 106 9.71 16.39 -2.08
N ALA A 107 10.07 15.87 -3.25
CA ALA A 107 11.02 16.42 -4.22
C ALA A 107 12.31 17.00 -3.60
N PRO A 108 13.18 16.17 -2.97
CA PRO A 108 14.39 16.64 -2.28
C PRO A 108 15.37 17.43 -3.16
N GLY A 109 15.28 17.27 -4.49
CA GLY A 109 16.07 18.06 -5.44
C GLY A 109 15.76 19.55 -5.42
N ARG A 110 14.62 19.96 -4.87
CA ARG A 110 14.18 21.35 -4.76
C ARG A 110 14.57 22.01 -3.43
N ASP A 111 15.19 21.26 -2.50
CA ASP A 111 15.62 21.80 -1.20
C ASP A 111 16.61 22.94 -1.39
N PRO A 112 16.57 24.01 -0.56
CA PRO A 112 17.56 25.06 -0.56
C PRO A 112 18.99 24.51 -0.33
N LYS A 113 19.95 24.95 -1.15
CA LYS A 113 21.34 24.52 -1.06
C LYS A 113 22.30 25.63 -0.68
N ASN A 114 22.16 26.79 -1.35
CA ASN A 114 22.98 27.96 -1.09
C ASN A 114 22.09 29.18 -0.85
N TRP A 115 22.38 29.95 0.18
CA TRP A 115 21.65 31.19 0.47
C TRP A 115 22.46 32.18 1.31
N SER A 116 21.97 33.42 1.34
CA SER A 116 22.36 34.43 2.30
C SER A 116 21.19 34.88 3.15
N LEU A 117 21.42 35.08 4.44
CA LEU A 117 20.51 35.79 5.33
C LEU A 117 20.99 37.22 5.50
N GLN A 118 20.10 38.18 5.33
CA GLN A 118 20.41 39.60 5.29
C GLN A 118 19.43 40.38 6.17
N GLY A 119 19.88 41.54 6.66
CA GLY A 119 19.09 42.45 7.49
C GLY A 119 19.14 43.87 7.01
N ARG A 120 18.08 44.66 7.28
CA ARG A 120 18.00 46.11 7.11
C ARG A 120 16.91 46.69 8.02
N ASN A 121 16.88 48.00 8.23
CA ASN A 121 15.87 48.61 9.08
C ASN A 121 14.76 49.37 8.31
N SER A 122 15.01 49.76 7.09
CA SER A 122 14.00 50.42 6.22
C SER A 122 14.17 50.03 4.77
N ASP A 123 13.14 50.31 3.97
CA ASP A 123 13.17 50.02 2.52
C ASP A 123 14.21 50.84 1.73
N ASN A 124 14.66 51.95 2.31
CA ASN A 124 15.67 52.82 1.73
C ASN A 124 17.12 52.40 2.06
N GLU A 125 17.28 51.39 2.93
CA GLU A 125 18.60 50.88 3.30
C GLU A 125 19.00 49.69 2.44
N SER A 126 20.30 49.59 2.19
CA SER A 126 20.86 48.40 1.55
C SER A 126 20.86 47.23 2.49
N TRP A 127 20.66 46.02 1.95
CA TRP A 127 20.74 44.78 2.68
C TRP A 127 22.15 44.49 3.18
N VAL A 128 22.28 44.19 4.46
CA VAL A 128 23.54 43.78 5.10
C VAL A 128 23.51 42.24 5.25
N THR A 129 24.53 41.58 4.72
CA THR A 129 24.65 40.13 4.88
C THR A 129 25.04 39.77 6.30
N ILE A 130 24.26 38.90 6.92
CA ILE A 130 24.45 38.41 8.29
C ILE A 130 25.06 37.00 8.25
N ASP A 131 24.64 36.16 7.31
CA ASP A 131 25.09 34.80 7.17
C ASP A 131 25.09 34.34 5.71
N ASN A 132 26.04 33.47 5.37
CA ASN A 132 26.11 32.80 4.06
C ASN A 132 26.23 31.30 4.27
N LYS A 133 25.39 30.54 3.61
CA LYS A 133 25.43 29.08 3.59
C LYS A 133 25.62 28.56 2.18
N ALA A 134 26.45 27.55 2.08
CA ALA A 134 26.70 26.84 0.82
C ALA A 134 26.68 25.33 1.05
N ASN A 135 26.26 24.59 0.03
CA ASN A 135 26.24 23.13 0.00
C ASN A 135 25.47 22.49 1.17
N GLN A 136 24.39 23.14 1.59
CA GLN A 136 23.53 22.63 2.65
C GLN A 136 22.72 21.43 2.16
N VAL A 137 22.47 20.47 3.07
CA VAL A 137 21.72 19.24 2.81
C VAL A 137 20.68 19.06 3.89
N PHE A 138 19.46 18.70 3.49
CA PHE A 138 18.39 18.27 4.38
C PHE A 138 18.32 16.74 4.36
N ASN A 139 18.64 16.11 5.48
CA ASN A 139 18.68 14.65 5.62
C ASN A 139 17.27 14.11 5.90
N GLY A 140 16.39 14.15 4.92
CA GLY A 140 15.02 13.67 4.99
C GLY A 140 13.97 14.74 4.68
N ARG A 141 12.69 14.31 4.73
CA ARG A 141 11.54 15.20 4.57
C ARG A 141 11.08 15.72 5.93
N TYR A 142 10.47 16.91 5.92
CA TYR A 142 10.08 17.60 7.16
C TYR A 142 11.25 17.81 8.13
N LYS A 143 12.48 17.83 7.61
CA LYS A 143 13.69 17.96 8.41
C LYS A 143 14.02 19.43 8.63
N GLN A 144 14.07 19.83 9.90
CA GLN A 144 14.45 21.15 10.30
C GLN A 144 15.96 21.22 10.53
N ASN A 145 16.63 22.14 9.80
CA ASN A 145 18.02 22.48 10.00
C ASN A 145 18.11 23.84 10.71
N TYR A 146 19.02 23.95 11.67
CA TYR A 146 19.23 25.12 12.51
C TYR A 146 20.57 25.75 12.22
N PHE A 147 20.60 27.08 12.25
CA PHE A 147 21.78 27.87 11.95
C PHE A 147 21.98 28.92 13.01
N GLU A 148 23.07 28.82 13.77
CA GLU A 148 23.45 29.82 14.76
C GLU A 148 24.15 31.01 14.09
N LEU A 149 23.95 32.20 14.64
CA LEU A 149 24.46 33.45 14.15
C LEU A 149 25.36 34.14 15.20
N ASP A 150 26.49 34.64 14.75
CA ASP A 150 27.27 35.60 15.49
C ASP A 150 26.84 37.01 15.10
N ASN A 151 25.59 37.37 15.41
CA ASN A 151 24.99 38.66 15.08
C ASN A 151 24.66 39.41 16.37
N SER A 152 25.10 40.66 16.46
CA SER A 152 24.78 41.55 17.58
C SER A 152 23.92 42.76 17.16
N LYS A 153 23.62 42.88 15.86
CA LYS A 153 22.90 44.04 15.33
C LYS A 153 21.41 43.73 15.17
N ALA A 154 20.57 44.63 15.61
CA ALA A 154 19.14 44.57 15.48
C ALA A 154 18.68 45.06 14.09
N TYR A 155 17.80 44.32 13.48
CA TYR A 155 17.14 44.71 12.23
C TYR A 155 15.64 44.56 12.35
N ARG A 156 14.91 45.36 11.57
CA ARG A 156 13.46 45.26 11.45
C ARG A 156 13.01 44.34 10.32
N GLN A 157 13.87 44.23 9.27
CA GLN A 157 13.57 43.38 8.11
C GLN A 157 14.71 42.37 7.92
N TYR A 158 14.33 41.15 7.63
CA TYR A 158 15.24 40.06 7.32
C TYR A 158 14.89 39.43 5.97
N ARG A 159 15.90 39.16 5.15
CA ARG A 159 15.73 38.53 3.85
C ARG A 159 16.52 37.22 3.80
N LEU A 160 15.85 36.12 3.49
CA LEU A 160 16.46 34.88 3.05
C LEU A 160 16.52 34.91 1.51
N ARG A 161 17.74 34.95 0.94
CA ARG A 161 17.97 34.97 -0.50
C ARG A 161 18.63 33.68 -0.93
N ILE A 162 17.86 32.77 -1.56
CA ILE A 162 18.30 31.43 -1.96
C ILE A 162 18.81 31.51 -3.41
N THR A 163 20.08 31.14 -3.61
CA THR A 163 20.76 31.24 -4.91
C THR A 163 20.89 29.91 -5.64
N ALA A 164 20.76 28.78 -4.91
CA ALA A 164 20.78 27.45 -5.49
C ALA A 164 19.94 26.46 -4.69
N ASN A 165 19.34 25.52 -5.39
CA ASN A 165 18.70 24.33 -4.83
C ASN A 165 19.60 23.08 -5.04
N LYS A 166 19.21 21.95 -4.45
CA LYS A 166 20.01 20.71 -4.44
C LYS A 166 20.36 20.21 -5.85
N ASN A 167 19.43 20.19 -6.78
CA ASN A 167 19.61 19.64 -8.13
C ASN A 167 19.94 20.68 -9.21
N GLY A 168 20.03 21.97 -8.85
CA GLY A 168 20.28 23.05 -9.83
C GLY A 168 19.10 23.40 -10.74
N GLY A 169 17.93 22.77 -10.54
CA GLY A 169 16.70 23.03 -11.31
C GLY A 169 16.08 24.40 -11.03
N SER A 170 14.98 24.72 -11.73
CA SER A 170 14.28 26.01 -11.61
C SER A 170 13.48 26.17 -10.32
N MET A 171 13.05 25.09 -9.67
CA MET A 171 12.14 25.13 -8.54
C MET A 171 12.86 25.02 -7.21
N THR A 172 12.48 25.88 -6.24
CA THR A 172 12.93 25.82 -4.84
C THR A 172 11.71 25.72 -3.94
N GLN A 173 11.77 24.83 -2.93
CA GLN A 173 10.68 24.63 -1.96
C GLN A 173 11.21 24.34 -0.56
N PHE A 174 10.43 24.74 0.45
CA PHE A 174 10.62 24.38 1.86
C PHE A 174 9.32 24.65 2.63
N SER A 175 9.19 24.09 3.84
CA SER A 175 7.91 24.15 4.58
C SER A 175 7.88 25.23 5.64
N GLU A 176 8.99 25.49 6.35
CA GLU A 176 9.04 26.46 7.44
C GLU A 176 10.30 27.33 7.38
N PHE A 177 10.14 28.59 7.78
CA PHE A 177 11.24 29.52 8.01
C PHE A 177 11.04 30.26 9.34
N ILE A 178 11.97 30.05 10.29
CA ILE A 178 11.89 30.60 11.65
C ILE A 178 13.10 31.50 11.89
N LEU A 179 12.83 32.70 12.42
CA LEU A 179 13.84 33.60 12.99
C LEU A 179 13.73 33.58 14.52
N ALA A 180 14.87 33.61 15.24
CA ALA A 180 14.87 33.52 16.68
C ALA A 180 15.91 34.44 17.35
N THR A 181 15.56 35.02 18.52
CA THR A 181 16.44 35.87 19.31
C THR A 181 17.40 35.06 20.19
N GLY A 182 17.09 33.81 20.47
CA GLY A 182 17.94 32.90 21.25
C GLY A 182 18.72 31.96 20.32
N LYS A 183 19.73 31.31 20.90
CA LYS A 183 20.43 30.22 20.26
C LYS A 183 19.55 28.98 20.23
N CYS A 184 19.80 28.14 19.25
CA CYS A 184 19.23 26.80 19.23
C CYS A 184 19.86 25.99 20.34
N GLN A 185 19.03 25.38 21.16
CA GLN A 185 19.47 24.48 22.21
C GLN A 185 19.14 23.06 21.82
N GLU A 186 20.16 22.23 21.77
CA GLU A 186 19.97 20.80 21.64
C GLU A 186 19.40 20.28 22.96
N VAL A 187 18.18 19.77 22.91
CA VAL A 187 17.48 19.14 24.05
C VAL A 187 17.27 17.70 23.72
N GLY A 188 17.88 16.83 24.49
CA GLY A 188 17.74 15.40 24.33
C GLY A 188 19.04 14.66 24.62
N ALA A 189 18.92 13.36 24.72
CA ALA A 189 20.02 12.47 25.00
C ALA A 189 20.10 11.36 23.95
N SER A 190 21.30 10.88 23.71
CA SER A 190 21.47 9.57 23.11
C SER A 190 21.03 8.53 24.13
N ILE A 191 19.99 7.77 23.81
CA ILE A 191 19.41 6.77 24.71
C ILE A 191 19.84 5.38 24.21
N SER A 192 20.31 4.55 25.16
CA SER A 192 20.77 3.19 24.83
C SER A 192 19.59 2.23 24.69
N ARG A 193 18.82 2.35 23.62
CA ARG A 193 17.75 1.43 23.22
C ARG A 193 17.23 1.75 21.81
N MET A 194 16.45 0.84 21.27
CA MET A 194 15.63 1.11 20.08
C MET A 194 14.43 1.99 20.44
N ASN A 195 14.10 2.92 19.57
CA ASN A 195 12.85 3.65 19.64
C ASN A 195 11.74 2.79 18.98
N SER A 196 10.58 2.72 19.62
CA SER A 196 9.37 2.06 19.07
C SER A 196 8.14 2.90 19.42
N ASN A 197 7.53 3.50 18.38
CA ASN A 197 6.41 4.45 18.53
C ASN A 197 5.36 4.22 17.44
N ILE A 198 4.11 4.55 17.77
CA ILE A 198 3.05 4.68 16.75
C ILE A 198 3.31 5.96 15.95
N THR A 199 3.19 5.86 14.63
CA THR A 199 3.38 6.95 13.68
C THR A 199 2.43 6.78 12.50
N SER A 200 2.46 7.71 11.54
CA SER A 200 1.65 7.59 10.32
C SER A 200 2.04 6.37 9.47
N GLY A 201 3.27 6.24 9.06
CA GLY A 201 3.72 5.14 8.20
C GLY A 201 4.91 5.54 7.36
N PRO A 202 5.43 4.64 6.51
CA PRO A 202 6.59 4.91 5.68
C PRO A 202 6.29 6.02 4.67
N SER A 203 7.21 7.00 4.59
CA SER A 203 7.11 8.13 3.67
C SER A 203 7.49 7.77 2.22
N ASP A 204 8.20 6.68 2.06
CA ASP A 204 8.78 6.24 0.78
C ASP A 204 8.40 4.78 0.48
N ALA A 205 7.15 4.56 0.12
CA ALA A 205 6.62 3.25 -0.26
C ALA A 205 6.39 3.21 -1.77
N TRP A 206 7.09 2.33 -2.48
CA TRP A 206 7.13 2.33 -3.95
C TRP A 206 5.79 2.05 -4.62
N ASN A 207 4.99 1.15 -4.09
CA ASN A 207 3.76 0.69 -4.74
C ASN A 207 2.50 0.96 -3.92
N GLN A 208 2.55 1.91 -2.98
CA GLN A 208 1.49 2.09 -2.00
C GLN A 208 1.38 3.54 -1.58
N LYS A 209 0.31 3.87 -0.86
CA LYS A 209 0.18 5.19 -0.26
C LYS A 209 1.29 5.42 0.76
N SER A 210 1.91 6.58 0.68
CA SER A 210 2.91 7.03 1.65
C SER A 210 2.25 7.64 2.88
N ASN A 211 2.96 7.61 4.02
CA ASN A 211 2.54 8.19 5.29
C ASN A 211 1.24 7.61 5.88
N VAL A 212 0.98 6.35 5.61
CA VAL A 212 -0.14 5.58 6.19
C VAL A 212 0.33 4.17 6.53
N GLY A 213 -0.43 3.46 7.36
CA GLY A 213 -0.20 2.04 7.64
C GLY A 213 -0.45 1.14 6.44
N TRP A 214 -0.26 -0.14 6.63
CA TRP A 214 -0.73 -1.16 5.70
C TRP A 214 -2.26 -1.13 5.62
N THR A 215 -2.91 -1.08 6.78
CA THR A 215 -4.31 -0.72 6.93
C THR A 215 -4.42 0.54 7.76
N GLY A 216 -5.46 1.34 7.57
CA GLY A 216 -5.66 2.58 8.31
C GLY A 216 -4.63 3.67 8.02
N ASN A 217 -4.43 4.55 8.99
CA ASN A 217 -3.59 5.74 8.87
C ASN A 217 -2.30 5.66 9.69
N HIS A 218 -2.17 4.68 10.58
CA HIS A 218 -1.06 4.55 11.51
C HIS A 218 -0.34 3.22 11.36
N SER A 219 0.88 3.17 11.84
CA SER A 219 1.71 1.98 11.96
C SER A 219 2.72 2.17 13.10
N LEU A 220 3.38 1.09 13.51
CA LEU A 220 4.50 1.15 14.44
C LEU A 220 5.79 1.40 13.67
N VAL A 221 6.63 2.34 14.12
CA VAL A 221 8.01 2.51 13.65
C VAL A 221 8.99 2.07 14.72
N CYS A 222 9.98 1.28 14.32
CA CYS A 222 11.14 0.91 15.11
C CYS A 222 12.39 1.48 14.46
N LYS A 223 13.20 2.23 15.21
CA LYS A 223 14.41 2.86 14.67
C LYS A 223 15.52 2.97 15.71
N GLY A 224 16.74 2.94 15.23
CA GLY A 224 17.93 3.08 16.05
C GLY A 224 19.20 3.03 15.22
N THR A 225 20.32 3.01 15.91
CA THR A 225 21.66 2.86 15.34
C THR A 225 22.33 1.67 15.99
N HIS A 226 22.78 0.72 15.18
CA HIS A 226 23.67 -0.36 15.61
C HIS A 226 25.05 0.22 15.84
N VAL A 227 25.50 0.20 17.09
CA VAL A 227 26.79 0.79 17.48
C VAL A 227 27.89 -0.27 17.44
N GLY A 228 28.93 0.00 16.66
CA GLY A 228 30.07 -0.91 16.52
C GLY A 228 29.80 -2.06 15.54
N THR A 229 30.63 -3.08 15.62
CA THR A 229 30.63 -4.25 14.72
C THR A 229 30.21 -5.56 15.40
N GLY A 230 29.97 -5.53 16.69
CA GLY A 230 29.57 -6.69 17.50
C GLY A 230 28.06 -6.92 17.52
N HIS A 231 27.64 -7.80 18.41
CA HIS A 231 26.23 -8.11 18.63
C HIS A 231 25.49 -6.89 19.19
N ALA A 232 24.39 -6.55 18.55
CA ALA A 232 23.50 -5.48 18.97
C ALA A 232 22.04 -5.96 18.96
N TYR A 233 21.29 -5.59 19.98
CA TYR A 233 19.88 -5.97 20.10
C TYR A 233 19.09 -5.01 20.97
N SER A 234 17.79 -4.97 20.76
CA SER A 234 16.83 -4.30 21.63
C SER A 234 15.49 -5.04 21.55
N TYR A 235 15.03 -5.52 22.69
CA TYR A 235 13.74 -6.21 22.84
C TYR A 235 12.77 -5.22 23.46
N ASN A 236 11.86 -4.66 22.68
CA ASN A 236 10.91 -3.66 23.15
C ASN A 236 9.52 -4.26 23.32
N VAL A 237 8.98 -4.19 24.52
CA VAL A 237 7.59 -4.55 24.81
C VAL A 237 6.68 -3.47 24.24
N ILE A 238 5.70 -3.86 23.42
CA ILE A 238 4.71 -2.95 22.87
C ILE A 238 3.32 -3.13 23.50
N TYR A 239 2.99 -4.33 23.95
CA TYR A 239 1.79 -4.63 24.74
C TYR A 239 2.12 -5.65 25.83
N ASP A 240 1.49 -5.51 26.98
CA ASP A 240 1.62 -6.44 28.12
C ASP A 240 0.25 -6.76 28.73
N ASN A 241 0.29 -7.50 29.85
CA ASN A 241 -0.91 -7.93 30.59
C ASN A 241 -1.91 -8.72 29.73
N LEU A 242 -1.43 -9.39 28.71
CA LEU A 242 -2.23 -10.28 27.89
C LEU A 242 -2.42 -11.63 28.59
N ASN A 243 -3.48 -12.34 28.18
CA ASN A 243 -3.80 -13.68 28.67
C ASN A 243 -4.38 -14.52 27.55
N LEU A 244 -3.54 -14.82 26.52
CA LEU A 244 -3.97 -15.52 25.32
C LEU A 244 -3.39 -16.93 25.33
N THR A 245 -4.24 -17.93 25.44
CA THR A 245 -3.85 -19.35 25.40
C THR A 245 -3.59 -19.78 23.96
N VAL A 246 -2.42 -20.36 23.73
CA VAL A 246 -2.04 -20.93 22.44
C VAL A 246 -2.62 -22.33 22.32
N SER A 247 -3.41 -22.56 21.29
CA SER A 247 -3.89 -23.88 20.87
C SER A 247 -3.08 -24.40 19.68
N ASP A 248 -3.37 -25.61 19.21
CA ASP A 248 -2.65 -26.23 18.08
C ASP A 248 -2.87 -25.49 16.75
N ASN A 249 -3.97 -24.74 16.61
CA ASN A 249 -4.30 -23.95 15.43
C ASN A 249 -4.09 -22.44 15.61
N THR A 250 -3.33 -22.01 16.62
CA THR A 250 -3.00 -20.61 16.84
C THR A 250 -1.89 -20.14 15.90
N ASN A 251 -2.13 -18.98 15.28
CA ASN A 251 -1.22 -18.34 14.35
C ASN A 251 -0.85 -16.94 14.85
N LEU A 252 0.37 -16.51 14.52
CA LEU A 252 0.82 -15.12 14.56
C LEU A 252 0.97 -14.61 13.14
N ARG A 253 0.40 -13.44 12.86
CA ARG A 253 0.54 -12.73 11.59
C ARG A 253 0.93 -11.28 11.86
N TYR A 254 1.79 -10.72 11.04
CA TYR A 254 2.05 -9.28 10.99
C TYR A 254 2.57 -8.89 9.63
N VAL A 255 2.54 -7.60 9.33
CA VAL A 255 3.22 -7.04 8.15
C VAL A 255 4.37 -6.17 8.60
N ILE A 256 5.48 -6.23 7.85
CA ILE A 256 6.74 -5.56 8.14
C ILE A 256 7.25 -4.81 6.90
N PHE A 257 7.71 -3.59 7.10
CA PHE A 257 8.27 -2.74 6.05
C PHE A 257 9.69 -2.32 6.43
N PRO A 258 10.72 -3.01 5.94
CA PRO A 258 12.12 -2.59 6.11
C PRO A 258 12.40 -1.37 5.23
N SER A 259 12.68 -0.21 5.85
CA SER A 259 12.96 1.02 5.12
C SER A 259 14.43 1.08 4.69
N MET A 260 14.68 1.51 3.44
CA MET A 260 16.03 1.80 2.95
C MET A 260 16.41 3.26 3.14
N SER A 261 15.43 4.15 3.34
CA SER A 261 15.67 5.58 3.48
C SER A 261 16.00 5.94 4.93
N ASN A 262 17.26 5.76 5.29
CA ASN A 262 17.83 6.29 6.54
C ASN A 262 18.66 7.56 6.28
N GLY A 263 18.14 8.49 5.49
CA GLY A 263 18.94 9.54 4.90
C GLY A 263 19.69 9.03 3.65
N ASP A 264 20.77 9.68 3.27
CA ASP A 264 21.51 9.34 2.05
C ASP A 264 22.48 8.13 2.21
N GLU A 265 22.40 7.38 3.32
CA GLU A 265 23.26 6.23 3.58
C GLU A 265 22.51 4.92 3.39
N TYR A 266 22.94 4.14 2.40
CA TYR A 266 22.51 2.75 2.22
C TYR A 266 23.32 1.85 3.14
N ASP A 267 22.64 1.09 3.99
CA ASP A 267 23.27 0.00 4.72
C ASP A 267 23.17 -1.29 3.91
N TYR A 268 24.28 -1.69 3.32
CA TYR A 268 24.39 -2.93 2.54
C TYR A 268 24.34 -4.21 3.40
N GLU A 269 24.43 -4.09 4.71
CA GLU A 269 24.26 -5.19 5.66
C GLU A 269 22.79 -5.44 6.00
N TYR A 270 21.89 -4.56 5.55
CA TYR A 270 20.44 -4.66 5.73
C TYR A 270 20.02 -4.79 7.20
N THR A 271 20.54 -3.93 8.05
CA THR A 271 20.19 -3.86 9.48
C THR A 271 18.68 -3.80 9.71
N GLN A 272 17.96 -3.04 8.88
CA GLN A 272 16.51 -2.88 8.94
C GLN A 272 15.71 -4.18 8.74
N MET A 273 16.34 -5.25 8.24
CA MET A 273 15.72 -6.56 8.06
C MET A 273 15.89 -7.50 9.27
N HIS A 274 16.81 -7.16 10.19
CA HIS A 274 17.06 -7.95 11.42
C HIS A 274 16.04 -7.59 12.50
N MET A 275 14.76 -7.68 12.14
CA MET A 275 13.62 -7.30 12.94
C MET A 275 12.51 -8.36 12.88
N ALA A 276 11.82 -8.55 14.00
CA ALA A 276 10.66 -9.45 14.08
C ALA A 276 9.71 -9.02 15.21
N VAL A 277 8.48 -9.51 15.16
CA VAL A 277 7.60 -9.58 16.32
C VAL A 277 7.98 -10.81 17.15
N ASP A 278 8.08 -10.65 18.46
CA ASP A 278 8.29 -11.74 19.41
C ASP A 278 7.16 -11.78 20.45
N LEU A 279 6.99 -12.90 21.09
CA LEU A 279 6.01 -13.11 22.15
C LEU A 279 6.70 -13.59 23.41
N LYS A 280 6.34 -13.03 24.56
CA LYS A 280 6.71 -13.55 25.87
C LYS A 280 5.53 -14.30 26.48
N PHE A 281 5.79 -15.53 26.91
CA PHE A 281 4.80 -16.36 27.59
C PHE A 281 4.91 -16.23 29.10
N LYS A 282 3.80 -16.54 29.80
CA LYS A 282 3.75 -16.49 31.27
C LYS A 282 4.76 -17.38 31.98
N ASP A 283 5.21 -18.44 31.34
CA ASP A 283 6.28 -19.31 31.84
C ASP A 283 7.68 -18.70 31.72
N GLY A 284 7.80 -17.49 31.16
CA GLY A 284 9.04 -16.77 30.97
C GLY A 284 9.83 -17.11 29.72
N THR A 285 9.34 -18.01 28.85
CA THR A 285 9.92 -18.30 27.53
C THR A 285 9.47 -17.28 26.48
N TYR A 286 10.21 -17.19 25.38
CA TYR A 286 9.93 -16.33 24.23
C TYR A 286 9.72 -17.16 22.99
N LEU A 287 8.88 -16.67 22.05
CA LEU A 287 8.61 -17.37 20.79
C LEU A 287 9.91 -17.56 19.98
N SER A 288 10.79 -16.57 19.99
CA SER A 288 12.11 -16.61 19.33
C SER A 288 13.02 -17.77 19.81
N GLU A 289 12.77 -18.30 21.02
CA GLU A 289 13.53 -19.45 21.59
C GLU A 289 12.97 -20.81 21.15
N LEU A 290 11.76 -20.86 20.60
CA LEU A 290 11.03 -22.10 20.34
C LEU A 290 11.18 -22.61 18.90
N GLY A 291 11.80 -21.83 18.02
CA GLY A 291 12.03 -22.24 16.64
C GLY A 291 10.79 -22.24 15.75
N ALA A 292 9.79 -21.41 16.05
CA ALA A 292 8.64 -21.18 15.15
C ALA A 292 9.14 -20.73 13.78
N ILE A 293 8.51 -21.21 12.72
CA ILE A 293 8.87 -20.88 11.34
C ILE A 293 7.73 -20.10 10.65
N ASP A 294 8.13 -19.23 9.73
CA ASP A 294 7.20 -18.51 8.86
C ASP A 294 6.79 -19.33 7.62
N GLN A 295 5.99 -18.74 6.75
CA GLN A 295 5.53 -19.35 5.49
C GLN A 295 6.64 -19.71 4.52
N ASN A 296 7.86 -19.16 4.69
CA ASN A 296 9.02 -19.43 3.87
C ASN A 296 9.96 -20.45 4.50
N GLY A 297 9.63 -20.97 5.69
CA GLY A 297 10.45 -21.92 6.45
C GLY A 297 11.58 -21.27 7.26
N ASN A 298 11.61 -19.94 7.37
CA ASN A 298 12.59 -19.22 8.19
C ASN A 298 12.10 -19.10 9.62
N LYS A 299 13.01 -19.14 10.58
CA LYS A 299 12.63 -18.90 11.99
C LYS A 299 12.08 -17.48 12.18
N VAL A 300 11.04 -17.38 13.00
CA VAL A 300 10.43 -16.10 13.38
C VAL A 300 11.19 -15.50 14.57
N ASP A 301 12.43 -15.16 14.33
CA ASP A 301 13.28 -14.36 15.21
C ASP A 301 14.03 -13.32 14.38
N ALA A 302 14.42 -12.22 15.00
CA ALA A 302 14.99 -11.08 14.29
C ALA A 302 16.28 -11.40 13.53
N GLN A 303 17.16 -12.25 14.08
CA GLN A 303 18.41 -12.67 13.42
C GLN A 303 18.11 -13.48 12.17
N SER A 304 17.30 -14.53 12.31
CA SER A 304 16.95 -15.42 11.19
C SER A 304 16.20 -14.70 10.08
N GLN A 305 15.32 -13.77 10.42
CA GLN A 305 14.61 -12.95 9.44
C GLN A 305 15.59 -12.11 8.62
N GLY A 306 16.52 -11.42 9.26
CA GLY A 306 17.56 -10.65 8.58
C GLY A 306 18.50 -11.49 7.75
N ASP A 307 19.01 -12.58 8.31
CA ASP A 307 19.97 -13.48 7.65
C ASP A 307 19.36 -14.20 6.44
N SER A 308 18.07 -14.49 6.45
CA SER A 308 17.36 -15.17 5.36
C SER A 308 17.31 -14.39 4.06
N ARG A 309 17.38 -13.09 4.13
CA ARG A 309 17.23 -12.17 2.97
C ARG A 309 15.91 -12.35 2.20
N THR A 310 14.86 -12.85 2.85
CA THR A 310 13.54 -13.05 2.22
C THR A 310 12.67 -11.82 2.26
N LEU A 311 12.93 -10.88 3.18
CA LEU A 311 12.23 -9.61 3.23
C LEU A 311 12.64 -8.71 2.07
N VAL A 312 11.67 -8.08 1.44
CA VAL A 312 11.88 -7.08 0.38
C VAL A 312 11.85 -5.68 1.00
N ALA A 313 12.94 -4.93 0.84
CA ALA A 313 13.03 -3.56 1.33
C ALA A 313 12.06 -2.62 0.59
N GLN A 314 11.63 -1.54 1.24
CA GLN A 314 10.70 -0.53 0.72
C GLN A 314 9.32 -1.08 0.32
N GLN A 315 8.95 -2.23 0.90
CA GLN A 315 7.66 -2.87 0.68
C GLN A 315 7.14 -3.46 1.98
N TRP A 316 5.82 -3.53 2.09
CA TRP A 316 5.18 -4.32 3.12
C TRP A 316 5.30 -5.81 2.78
N ASN A 317 5.85 -6.57 3.72
CA ASN A 317 5.97 -8.02 3.65
C ASN A 317 5.05 -8.63 4.69
N GLU A 318 4.30 -9.65 4.32
CA GLU A 318 3.50 -10.42 5.25
C GLU A 318 4.33 -11.56 5.84
N ILE A 319 4.30 -11.70 7.16
CA ILE A 319 4.86 -12.82 7.90
C ILE A 319 3.73 -13.49 8.67
N TYR A 320 3.61 -14.79 8.53
CA TYR A 320 2.73 -15.59 9.37
C TYR A 320 3.37 -16.91 9.77
N SER A 321 3.05 -17.36 10.97
CA SER A 321 3.59 -18.55 11.60
C SER A 321 2.50 -19.27 12.37
N LYS A 322 2.39 -20.58 12.19
CA LYS A 322 1.57 -21.44 13.03
C LYS A 322 2.28 -21.70 14.35
N ILE A 323 2.17 -20.75 15.28
CA ILE A 323 2.89 -20.82 16.56
C ILE A 323 2.38 -21.97 17.45
N GLY A 324 1.18 -22.48 17.19
CA GLY A 324 0.65 -23.67 17.85
C GLY A 324 1.54 -24.90 17.73
N ASP A 325 2.34 -25.01 16.67
CA ASP A 325 3.26 -26.13 16.45
C ASP A 325 4.38 -26.19 17.49
N VAL A 326 4.78 -25.06 18.08
CA VAL A 326 5.89 -24.97 19.04
C VAL A 326 5.47 -24.48 20.43
N ALA A 327 4.32 -23.81 20.55
CA ALA A 327 3.91 -23.10 21.76
C ALA A 327 2.54 -23.55 22.32
N LYS A 328 1.95 -24.63 21.80
CA LYS A 328 0.67 -25.15 22.30
C LYS A 328 0.64 -25.29 23.82
N GLY A 329 -0.39 -24.77 24.44
CA GLY A 329 -0.60 -24.78 25.90
C GLY A 329 0.07 -23.64 26.63
N LYS A 330 0.99 -22.87 26.00
CA LYS A 330 1.55 -21.66 26.59
C LYS A 330 0.53 -20.52 26.56
N VAL A 331 0.74 -19.55 27.46
CA VAL A 331 -0.11 -18.35 27.55
C VAL A 331 0.71 -17.12 27.19
N ILE A 332 0.31 -16.41 26.17
CA ILE A 332 0.95 -15.15 25.74
C ILE A 332 0.65 -14.08 26.77
N GLU A 333 1.69 -13.46 27.31
CA GLU A 333 1.64 -12.36 28.27
C GLU A 333 2.00 -11.01 27.65
N LYS A 334 3.00 -10.99 26.75
CA LYS A 334 3.50 -9.76 26.14
C LYS A 334 3.75 -9.94 24.65
N ILE A 335 3.60 -8.85 23.91
CA ILE A 335 4.01 -8.73 22.52
C ILE A 335 5.18 -7.76 22.45
N LEU A 336 6.23 -8.15 21.73
CA LEU A 336 7.46 -7.39 21.57
C LEU A 336 7.75 -7.15 20.10
N VAL A 337 8.47 -6.06 19.83
CA VAL A 337 9.22 -5.87 18.59
C VAL A 337 10.70 -5.92 18.91
N VAL A 338 11.46 -6.61 18.07
CA VAL A 338 12.85 -6.96 18.35
C VAL A 338 13.74 -6.58 17.19
N TYR A 339 14.83 -5.89 17.51
CA TYR A 339 16.01 -5.83 16.66
C TYR A 339 17.07 -6.75 17.26
N ASP A 340 17.68 -7.60 16.44
CA ASP A 340 18.76 -8.48 16.88
C ASP A 340 19.66 -8.85 15.71
N MET A 341 20.93 -8.42 15.75
CA MET A 341 21.92 -8.70 14.73
C MET A 341 23.27 -9.03 15.39
N LYS A 342 23.82 -10.22 15.10
CA LYS A 342 25.03 -10.73 15.77
C LYS A 342 26.30 -9.97 15.45
N ALA A 343 26.43 -9.46 14.24
CA ALA A 343 27.61 -8.74 13.79
C ALA A 343 27.27 -7.81 12.63
N HIS A 344 27.97 -6.69 12.57
CA HIS A 344 27.90 -5.72 11.48
C HIS A 344 29.32 -5.45 10.96
N ASN A 345 29.59 -5.73 9.68
CA ASN A 345 30.97 -5.78 9.18
C ASN A 345 31.59 -4.44 8.80
N ALA A 346 30.81 -3.49 8.33
CA ALA A 346 31.41 -2.52 7.44
C ALA A 346 31.49 -1.10 7.98
N ARG A 347 30.65 -0.69 8.89
CA ARG A 347 30.59 0.71 9.34
C ARG A 347 30.13 0.81 10.78
N ALA A 348 30.83 1.57 11.54
CA ALA A 348 30.60 1.74 12.98
C ALA A 348 29.27 2.39 13.38
N LEU A 349 28.41 2.78 12.45
CA LEU A 349 27.15 3.47 12.75
C LEU A 349 26.07 3.10 11.71
N ALA A 350 25.55 1.89 11.79
CA ALA A 350 24.43 1.47 10.96
C ALA A 350 23.10 1.91 11.56
N LYS A 351 22.38 2.77 10.85
CA LYS A 351 21.02 3.18 11.19
C LYS A 351 20.01 2.21 10.60
N PHE A 352 18.95 1.92 11.32
CA PHE A 352 17.84 1.14 10.82
C PHE A 352 16.51 1.82 11.14
N GLN A 353 15.55 1.58 10.25
CA GLN A 353 14.17 1.99 10.42
C GLN A 353 13.26 0.96 9.78
N THR A 354 12.33 0.44 10.55
CA THR A 354 11.42 -0.62 10.12
C THR A 354 10.03 -0.36 10.68
N TYR A 355 9.03 -0.53 9.86
CA TYR A 355 7.64 -0.34 10.27
C TYR A 355 6.96 -1.70 10.42
N PHE A 356 6.00 -1.75 11.34
CA PHE A 356 5.12 -2.91 11.55
C PHE A 356 3.67 -2.45 11.54
N ASP A 357 2.80 -3.34 11.07
CA ASP A 357 1.37 -3.13 11.10
C ASP A 357 0.62 -4.47 11.16
N ASP A 358 -0.69 -4.40 11.40
CA ASP A 358 -1.60 -5.56 11.39
C ASP A 358 -1.06 -6.78 12.16
N ILE A 359 -0.61 -6.59 13.40
CA ILE A 359 -0.23 -7.71 14.26
C ILE A 359 -1.50 -8.40 14.73
N GLU A 360 -1.58 -9.70 14.49
CA GLU A 360 -2.76 -10.49 14.77
C GLU A 360 -2.40 -11.86 15.35
N ILE A 361 -3.10 -12.25 16.39
CA ILE A 361 -3.05 -13.59 17.00
C ILE A 361 -4.44 -14.20 16.86
N TYR A 362 -4.53 -15.31 16.16
CA TYR A 362 -5.81 -15.91 15.78
C TYR A 362 -5.73 -17.43 15.71
N ASN A 363 -6.86 -18.08 15.97
CA ASN A 363 -7.02 -19.50 15.72
C ASN A 363 -7.64 -19.70 14.34
N GLN A 364 -7.08 -20.60 13.56
CA GLN A 364 -7.61 -20.94 12.24
C GLN A 364 -7.19 -22.35 11.84
N ASP A 365 -8.17 -23.15 11.44
CA ASP A 365 -7.92 -24.44 10.81
C ASP A 365 -7.77 -24.21 9.31
N TYR A 366 -6.63 -24.59 8.77
CA TYR A 366 -6.41 -24.57 7.33
C TYR A 366 -6.91 -25.90 6.73
N PRO A 367 -7.71 -25.87 5.69
CA PRO A 367 -8.15 -27.10 5.05
C PRO A 367 -6.94 -27.84 4.46
N VAL A 368 -6.92 -29.14 4.65
CA VAL A 368 -5.97 -30.01 3.96
C VAL A 368 -6.66 -30.55 2.71
N TYR A 369 -6.17 -30.13 1.56
CA TYR A 369 -6.69 -30.55 0.28
C TYR A 369 -5.92 -31.76 -0.27
N SER A 370 -6.65 -32.65 -0.92
CA SER A 370 -6.05 -33.83 -1.58
C SER A 370 -5.29 -33.50 -2.86
N HIS A 371 -5.61 -32.35 -3.47
CA HIS A 371 -4.96 -31.89 -4.71
C HIS A 371 -4.30 -30.52 -4.52
N LEU A 372 -3.08 -30.38 -4.98
CA LEU A 372 -2.32 -29.13 -4.88
C LEU A 372 -3.01 -27.95 -5.58
N SER A 373 -3.75 -28.21 -6.66
CA SER A 373 -4.55 -27.19 -7.35
C SER A 373 -5.63 -26.55 -6.48
N ASP A 374 -6.10 -27.22 -5.44
CA ASP A 374 -7.13 -26.68 -4.53
C ASP A 374 -6.57 -25.61 -3.57
N TYR A 375 -5.25 -25.52 -3.41
CA TYR A 375 -4.60 -24.43 -2.67
C TYR A 375 -4.48 -23.13 -3.49
N VAL A 376 -4.76 -23.16 -4.79
CA VAL A 376 -4.70 -21.99 -5.64
C VAL A 376 -5.97 -21.16 -5.49
N ASN A 377 -5.86 -19.98 -4.94
CA ASN A 377 -6.97 -19.02 -4.83
C ASN A 377 -6.85 -17.96 -5.94
N ILE A 378 -7.63 -18.11 -7.00
CA ILE A 378 -7.62 -17.17 -8.14
C ILE A 378 -8.26 -15.82 -7.82
N LEU A 379 -9.01 -15.71 -6.71
CA LEU A 379 -9.61 -14.44 -6.26
C LEU A 379 -8.61 -13.58 -5.46
N ARG A 380 -7.44 -14.09 -5.13
CA ARG A 380 -6.41 -13.33 -4.41
C ARG A 380 -5.98 -12.11 -5.22
N GLY A 381 -5.99 -10.93 -4.58
CA GLY A 381 -5.62 -9.67 -5.22
C GLY A 381 -6.73 -9.04 -6.07
N THR A 382 -7.97 -9.55 -6.03
CA THR A 382 -9.12 -8.98 -6.76
C THR A 382 -9.92 -7.95 -5.97
N ASN A 383 -9.65 -7.79 -4.66
CA ASN A 383 -10.27 -6.75 -3.84
C ASN A 383 -9.55 -5.41 -4.05
N ASN A 384 -9.86 -4.74 -5.13
CA ASN A 384 -9.25 -3.48 -5.52
C ASN A 384 -10.30 -2.48 -6.02
N THR A 385 -9.99 -1.20 -5.92
CA THR A 385 -10.80 -0.10 -6.44
C THR A 385 -9.93 0.90 -7.17
N GLY A 386 -10.50 1.89 -7.85
CA GLY A 386 -9.75 2.98 -8.47
C GLY A 386 -8.88 3.78 -7.49
N ASN A 387 -9.22 3.77 -6.20
CA ASN A 387 -8.46 4.44 -5.13
C ASN A 387 -7.51 3.50 -4.38
N PHE A 388 -7.63 2.21 -4.58
CA PHE A 388 -6.87 1.19 -3.89
C PHE A 388 -6.37 0.16 -4.91
N SER A 389 -5.14 0.34 -5.34
CA SER A 389 -4.54 -0.40 -6.46
C SER A 389 -3.78 -1.66 -6.07
N ARG A 390 -3.88 -2.11 -4.82
CA ARG A 390 -3.21 -3.34 -4.37
C ARG A 390 -3.83 -4.55 -5.04
N GLY A 391 -2.96 -5.42 -5.55
CA GLY A 391 -3.36 -6.63 -6.25
C GLY A 391 -3.59 -6.39 -7.73
N LEU A 392 -4.70 -5.80 -8.14
CA LEU A 392 -5.11 -5.62 -9.54
C LEU A 392 -4.96 -6.92 -10.36
N THR A 393 -5.24 -8.07 -9.74
CA THR A 393 -5.18 -9.37 -10.40
C THR A 393 -6.52 -9.70 -11.05
N ILE A 394 -6.48 -10.53 -12.07
CA ILE A 394 -7.66 -11.11 -12.69
C ILE A 394 -7.87 -12.54 -12.18
N PRO A 395 -9.11 -12.97 -11.88
CA PRO A 395 -9.39 -14.34 -11.48
C PRO A 395 -9.47 -15.26 -12.70
N ALA A 396 -8.31 -15.56 -13.29
CA ALA A 396 -8.24 -16.33 -14.50
C ALA A 396 -8.50 -17.83 -14.26
N VAL A 397 -9.47 -18.36 -14.97
CA VAL A 397 -9.78 -19.79 -15.04
C VAL A 397 -9.14 -20.34 -16.30
N THR A 398 -8.12 -21.19 -16.17
CA THR A 398 -7.33 -21.69 -17.28
C THR A 398 -6.64 -23.00 -16.92
N VAL A 399 -6.22 -23.76 -17.90
CA VAL A 399 -5.31 -24.90 -17.70
C VAL A 399 -3.86 -24.42 -17.75
N PRO A 400 -2.89 -25.17 -17.18
CA PRO A 400 -1.47 -24.84 -17.30
C PRO A 400 -1.07 -24.68 -18.78
N ASN A 401 -0.46 -23.54 -19.11
CA ASN A 401 -0.12 -23.16 -20.47
C ASN A 401 -1.32 -23.08 -21.45
N GLY A 402 -2.52 -22.86 -20.92
CA GLY A 402 -3.72 -22.64 -21.73
C GLY A 402 -3.62 -21.37 -22.56
N PHE A 403 -4.18 -21.41 -23.77
CA PHE A 403 -4.21 -20.26 -24.67
C PHE A 403 -5.23 -19.21 -24.24
N ASN A 404 -6.33 -19.63 -23.64
CA ASN A 404 -7.42 -18.76 -23.19
C ASN A 404 -7.47 -18.65 -21.67
N PHE A 405 -7.70 -17.42 -21.19
CA PHE A 405 -8.07 -17.12 -19.82
C PHE A 405 -9.56 -16.78 -19.77
N TRP A 406 -10.33 -17.53 -19.00
CA TRP A 406 -11.75 -17.26 -18.76
C TRP A 406 -11.91 -16.47 -17.47
N ILE A 407 -12.55 -15.30 -17.55
CA ILE A 407 -12.59 -14.34 -16.46
C ILE A 407 -14.03 -14.00 -16.10
N PRO A 408 -14.50 -14.24 -14.87
CA PRO A 408 -15.73 -13.61 -14.40
C PRO A 408 -15.55 -12.09 -14.36
N ALA A 409 -16.59 -11.33 -14.62
CA ALA A 409 -16.55 -9.88 -14.65
C ALA A 409 -17.64 -9.28 -13.76
N THR A 410 -17.26 -8.37 -12.85
CA THR A 410 -18.15 -7.60 -11.99
C THR A 410 -18.19 -6.13 -12.35
N SER A 411 -17.39 -5.71 -13.33
CA SER A 411 -17.36 -4.33 -13.82
C SER A 411 -17.23 -4.29 -15.33
N ALA A 412 -17.98 -3.42 -15.98
CA ALA A 412 -17.92 -3.23 -17.42
C ALA A 412 -16.66 -2.45 -17.86
N SER A 413 -16.10 -1.61 -16.98
CA SER A 413 -15.08 -0.62 -17.31
C SER A 413 -13.76 -0.79 -16.56
N SER A 414 -13.69 -1.69 -15.59
CA SER A 414 -12.48 -1.89 -14.80
C SER A 414 -11.40 -2.63 -15.59
N ASN A 415 -10.16 -2.18 -15.48
CA ASN A 415 -9.01 -2.87 -16.07
C ASN A 415 -8.85 -4.30 -15.53
N SER A 416 -9.24 -4.55 -14.29
CA SER A 416 -9.21 -5.89 -13.69
C SER A 416 -10.39 -6.77 -14.07
N ALA A 417 -11.44 -6.23 -14.68
CA ALA A 417 -12.71 -6.87 -15.00
C ALA A 417 -13.49 -7.38 -13.78
N TYR A 418 -12.85 -7.85 -12.74
CA TYR A 418 -13.45 -8.39 -11.52
C TYR A 418 -12.99 -7.60 -10.29
N GLU A 419 -13.94 -7.10 -9.53
CA GLU A 419 -13.73 -6.43 -8.25
C GLU A 419 -14.50 -7.20 -7.18
N TYR A 420 -13.78 -7.87 -6.27
CA TYR A 420 -14.34 -8.78 -5.26
C TYR A 420 -15.49 -8.17 -4.44
N GLN A 421 -15.40 -6.91 -4.08
CA GLN A 421 -16.42 -6.21 -3.27
C GLN A 421 -17.72 -5.90 -4.02
N LYS A 422 -17.75 -6.03 -5.36
CA LYS A 422 -18.93 -5.74 -6.18
C LYS A 422 -19.79 -6.98 -6.36
N THR A 423 -20.61 -7.29 -5.37
CA THR A 423 -21.50 -8.45 -5.40
C THR A 423 -22.86 -8.17 -6.06
N ASP A 424 -23.17 -6.92 -6.37
CA ASP A 424 -24.38 -6.46 -7.05
C ASP A 424 -24.23 -6.26 -8.57
N GLU A 425 -23.07 -6.57 -9.11
CA GLU A 425 -22.72 -6.24 -10.50
C GLU A 425 -22.08 -7.38 -11.28
N PHE A 426 -22.41 -8.65 -11.02
CA PHE A 426 -21.93 -9.72 -11.92
C PHE A 426 -22.44 -9.47 -13.33
N ARG A 427 -21.53 -9.29 -14.28
CA ARG A 427 -21.84 -8.87 -15.65
C ARG A 427 -21.81 -10.00 -16.66
N CYS A 428 -20.74 -10.80 -16.62
CA CYS A 428 -20.52 -11.83 -17.63
C CYS A 428 -19.30 -12.70 -17.31
N MET A 429 -19.13 -13.74 -18.11
CA MET A 429 -17.84 -14.41 -18.30
C MET A 429 -17.18 -13.84 -19.56
N ARG A 430 -15.89 -13.53 -19.48
CA ARG A 430 -15.08 -12.96 -20.58
C ARG A 430 -13.93 -13.86 -20.93
N ILE A 431 -13.48 -13.77 -22.18
CA ILE A 431 -12.24 -14.39 -22.63
C ILE A 431 -11.13 -13.35 -22.75
N SER A 432 -9.92 -13.74 -22.38
CA SER A 432 -8.70 -12.97 -22.60
C SER A 432 -7.57 -13.91 -23.02
N HIS A 433 -6.62 -13.41 -23.78
CA HIS A 433 -5.40 -14.14 -24.16
C HIS A 433 -4.17 -13.61 -23.43
N GLU A 434 -4.33 -12.57 -22.61
CA GLU A 434 -3.25 -11.92 -21.94
C GLU A 434 -3.52 -11.75 -20.43
N PRO A 435 -2.56 -12.12 -19.58
CA PRO A 435 -2.74 -12.01 -18.13
C PRO A 435 -2.58 -10.57 -17.63
N SER A 436 -1.99 -9.67 -18.41
CA SER A 436 -1.73 -8.29 -17.98
C SER A 436 -2.97 -7.43 -18.06
N ILE A 437 -3.19 -6.64 -17.02
CA ILE A 437 -4.28 -5.64 -16.96
C ILE A 437 -4.05 -4.45 -17.92
N TRP A 438 -2.83 -4.24 -18.34
CA TRP A 438 -2.42 -3.10 -19.18
C TRP A 438 -2.50 -3.37 -20.68
N VAL A 439 -2.75 -4.59 -21.07
CA VAL A 439 -2.87 -4.99 -22.47
C VAL A 439 -4.33 -5.16 -22.85
N GLY A 440 -4.73 -4.58 -23.96
CA GLY A 440 -6.12 -4.31 -24.32
C GLY A 440 -6.96 -5.48 -24.85
N ASP A 441 -6.60 -6.72 -24.58
CA ASP A 441 -7.24 -7.92 -25.15
C ASP A 441 -8.43 -8.47 -24.33
N ARG A 442 -8.86 -7.77 -23.29
CA ARG A 442 -9.92 -8.29 -22.43
C ARG A 442 -11.31 -8.03 -22.96
N GLY A 443 -12.14 -9.06 -22.87
CA GLY A 443 -13.54 -8.94 -23.22
C GLY A 443 -13.78 -8.90 -24.71
N THR A 444 -12.88 -9.49 -25.49
CA THR A 444 -13.08 -9.65 -26.95
C THR A 444 -14.34 -10.44 -27.24
N TRP A 445 -14.66 -11.44 -26.43
CA TRP A 445 -15.90 -12.19 -26.47
C TRP A 445 -16.37 -12.51 -25.04
N GLN A 446 -17.67 -12.40 -24.83
CA GLN A 446 -18.26 -12.55 -23.51
C GLN A 446 -19.66 -13.15 -23.60
N PHE A 447 -20.12 -13.75 -22.49
CA PHE A 447 -21.45 -14.34 -22.42
C PHE A 447 -22.05 -14.24 -21.01
N MET A 448 -23.39 -14.25 -20.95
CA MET A 448 -24.15 -14.23 -19.71
C MET A 448 -25.48 -14.95 -19.87
N VAL A 449 -25.92 -15.65 -18.82
CA VAL A 449 -27.28 -16.17 -18.71
C VAL A 449 -28.29 -15.03 -18.56
N ASN A 450 -29.47 -15.22 -19.10
CA ASN A 450 -30.58 -14.28 -18.95
C ASN A 450 -31.87 -15.02 -18.65
N THR A 451 -32.54 -14.64 -17.56
CA THR A 451 -33.81 -15.22 -17.11
C THR A 451 -34.94 -14.20 -16.98
N SER A 452 -34.62 -12.88 -17.04
CA SER A 452 -35.57 -11.82 -16.72
C SER A 452 -36.37 -11.32 -17.90
N LYS A 453 -35.81 -11.34 -19.11
CA LYS A 453 -36.42 -10.72 -20.29
C LYS A 453 -36.42 -11.64 -21.50
N ASP A 454 -37.52 -11.61 -22.25
CA ASP A 454 -37.55 -12.13 -23.61
C ASP A 454 -37.23 -10.97 -24.57
N TYR A 455 -35.97 -10.89 -25.00
CA TYR A 455 -35.52 -9.84 -25.91
C TYR A 455 -36.06 -10.05 -27.32
N ASN A 456 -36.55 -8.98 -27.91
CA ASN A 456 -36.90 -8.97 -29.35
C ASN A 456 -35.71 -8.45 -30.18
N THR A 457 -35.82 -8.52 -31.52
CA THR A 457 -34.74 -8.15 -32.44
C THR A 457 -34.35 -6.67 -32.41
N ASN A 458 -35.20 -5.81 -31.84
CA ASN A 458 -34.97 -4.37 -31.73
C ASN A 458 -34.38 -3.96 -30.36
N ASP A 459 -34.30 -4.91 -29.42
CA ASP A 459 -33.75 -4.63 -28.10
C ASP A 459 -32.23 -4.57 -28.14
N ASP A 460 -31.67 -3.61 -27.43
CA ASP A 460 -30.23 -3.56 -27.17
C ASP A 460 -29.88 -4.52 -26.03
N TYR A 461 -29.80 -5.81 -26.33
CA TYR A 461 -29.37 -6.82 -25.37
C TYR A 461 -27.86 -6.89 -25.28
N GLY A 462 -27.28 -5.94 -24.59
CA GLY A 462 -25.83 -5.89 -24.35
C GLY A 462 -25.47 -6.24 -22.91
N LEU A 463 -24.33 -6.89 -22.75
CA LEU A 463 -23.79 -7.19 -21.42
C LEU A 463 -23.42 -5.94 -20.62
N GLY A 464 -23.38 -4.76 -21.24
CA GLY A 464 -23.21 -3.49 -20.56
C GLY A 464 -24.40 -3.08 -19.68
N THR A 465 -25.62 -3.56 -19.99
CA THR A 465 -26.85 -3.23 -19.26
C THR A 465 -27.32 -4.35 -18.34
N LEU A 466 -26.91 -5.58 -18.58
CA LEU A 466 -27.22 -6.73 -17.72
C LEU A 466 -26.34 -6.72 -16.49
N LYS A 467 -26.94 -6.98 -15.36
CA LYS A 467 -26.23 -7.21 -14.11
C LYS A 467 -26.97 -8.17 -13.20
N ALA A 468 -26.24 -8.89 -12.39
CA ALA A 468 -26.81 -9.84 -11.44
C ALA A 468 -26.19 -9.64 -10.07
N ASN A 469 -27.01 -9.80 -9.05
CA ASN A 469 -26.57 -9.91 -7.67
C ASN A 469 -26.13 -11.35 -7.40
N PHE A 470 -25.04 -11.52 -6.68
CA PHE A 470 -24.56 -12.83 -6.26
C PHE A 470 -23.92 -12.76 -4.87
N SER A 471 -23.62 -13.90 -4.31
CA SER A 471 -22.86 -14.04 -3.08
C SER A 471 -21.63 -14.89 -3.32
N HIS A 472 -20.49 -14.53 -2.72
CA HIS A 472 -19.30 -15.37 -2.74
C HIS A 472 -19.52 -16.76 -2.11
N ASN A 473 -20.54 -16.93 -1.26
CA ASN A 473 -20.96 -18.24 -0.77
C ASN A 473 -21.54 -19.15 -1.88
N ASN A 474 -21.99 -18.54 -2.98
CA ASN A 474 -22.52 -19.22 -4.16
C ASN A 474 -21.53 -19.24 -5.32
N GLU A 475 -20.27 -18.89 -5.06
CA GLU A 475 -19.19 -18.85 -6.02
C GLU A 475 -18.13 -19.91 -5.70
N VAL A 476 -17.70 -20.66 -6.70
CA VAL A 476 -16.54 -21.55 -6.64
C VAL A 476 -15.53 -21.10 -7.67
N ALA A 477 -14.39 -20.61 -7.19
CA ALA A 477 -13.33 -20.04 -8.03
C ALA A 477 -12.04 -20.85 -7.86
N LYS A 478 -11.81 -21.79 -8.78
CA LYS A 478 -10.59 -22.60 -8.86
C LYS A 478 -9.88 -22.32 -10.18
N ALA A 479 -8.60 -22.59 -10.24
CA ALA A 479 -7.81 -22.37 -11.47
C ALA A 479 -8.38 -23.11 -12.69
N HIS A 480 -8.98 -24.26 -12.47
CA HIS A 480 -9.50 -25.17 -13.51
C HIS A 480 -11.03 -25.29 -13.54
N TYR A 481 -11.74 -24.59 -12.69
CA TYR A 481 -13.20 -24.66 -12.60
C TYR A 481 -13.77 -23.39 -11.96
N TYR A 482 -14.77 -22.82 -12.60
CA TYR A 482 -15.53 -21.70 -12.05
C TYR A 482 -17.01 -22.02 -12.01
N LYS A 483 -17.66 -21.60 -10.96
CA LYS A 483 -19.10 -21.69 -10.80
C LYS A 483 -19.63 -20.46 -10.10
N VAL A 484 -20.73 -19.91 -10.56
CA VAL A 484 -21.52 -18.90 -9.87
C VAL A 484 -22.99 -19.23 -9.98
N SER A 485 -23.70 -19.16 -8.84
CA SER A 485 -25.15 -19.37 -8.79
C SER A 485 -25.85 -18.09 -8.38
N PHE A 486 -26.92 -17.76 -9.07
CA PHE A 486 -27.76 -16.61 -8.82
C PHE A 486 -29.10 -17.10 -8.23
N ASP A 487 -29.42 -16.64 -7.04
CA ASP A 487 -30.68 -16.95 -6.38
C ASP A 487 -31.86 -16.12 -6.93
N GLY A 488 -33.01 -16.13 -6.26
CA GLY A 488 -34.20 -15.35 -6.67
C GLY A 488 -33.99 -13.84 -6.69
N ASN A 489 -32.95 -13.34 -6.03
CA ASN A 489 -32.58 -11.91 -6.02
C ASN A 489 -31.49 -11.58 -7.06
N GLY A 490 -31.14 -12.53 -7.91
CA GLY A 490 -30.06 -12.43 -8.90
C GLY A 490 -30.33 -11.50 -10.08
N GLY A 491 -31.39 -10.70 -10.06
CA GLY A 491 -31.67 -9.73 -11.11
C GLY A 491 -31.91 -10.41 -12.47
N ASP A 492 -31.17 -9.97 -13.49
CA ASP A 492 -31.33 -10.49 -14.86
C ASP A 492 -30.93 -11.97 -15.03
N ALA A 493 -30.21 -12.54 -14.06
CA ALA A 493 -29.80 -13.94 -14.04
C ALA A 493 -30.47 -14.75 -12.90
N ALA A 494 -31.53 -14.24 -12.29
CA ALA A 494 -32.16 -14.87 -11.15
C ALA A 494 -32.53 -16.34 -11.41
N ASN A 495 -32.28 -17.19 -10.39
CA ASN A 495 -32.53 -18.63 -10.44
C ASN A 495 -31.77 -19.36 -11.57
N SER A 496 -30.54 -18.97 -11.81
CA SER A 496 -29.67 -19.63 -12.77
C SER A 496 -28.27 -19.86 -12.24
N GLN A 497 -27.48 -20.60 -13.02
CA GLN A 497 -26.09 -20.90 -12.69
C GLN A 497 -25.24 -20.97 -13.94
N ILE A 498 -23.99 -20.55 -13.82
CA ILE A 498 -22.93 -20.73 -14.82
C ILE A 498 -21.84 -21.60 -14.21
N GLU A 499 -21.45 -22.65 -14.90
CA GLU A 499 -20.28 -23.46 -14.61
C GLU A 499 -19.36 -23.48 -15.82
N LEU A 500 -18.06 -23.43 -15.60
CA LEU A 500 -17.06 -23.44 -16.67
C LEU A 500 -15.84 -24.27 -16.25
N THR A 501 -15.39 -25.12 -17.16
CA THR A 501 -14.09 -25.78 -17.07
C THR A 501 -13.30 -25.54 -18.37
N PRO A 502 -12.05 -25.03 -18.30
CA PRO A 502 -11.29 -24.70 -19.47
C PRO A 502 -10.59 -25.91 -20.08
N THR A 503 -10.31 -25.80 -21.38
CA THR A 503 -9.33 -26.62 -22.08
C THR A 503 -8.20 -25.73 -22.59
N SER A 504 -7.23 -26.28 -23.30
CA SER A 504 -6.10 -25.49 -23.84
C SER A 504 -6.55 -24.36 -24.79
N HIS A 505 -7.62 -24.55 -25.54
CA HIS A 505 -8.11 -23.60 -26.56
C HIS A 505 -9.60 -23.27 -26.44
N GLY A 506 -10.30 -23.79 -25.48
CA GLY A 506 -11.73 -23.59 -25.32
C GLY A 506 -12.20 -23.81 -23.91
N ALA A 507 -13.48 -24.06 -23.72
CA ALA A 507 -14.09 -24.45 -22.46
C ALA A 507 -15.34 -25.28 -22.67
N ALA A 508 -15.65 -26.15 -21.70
CA ALA A 508 -16.99 -26.67 -21.53
C ALA A 508 -17.74 -25.74 -20.55
N VAL A 509 -18.91 -25.29 -20.95
CA VAL A 509 -19.75 -24.39 -20.16
C VAL A 509 -21.10 -25.04 -19.94
N ARG A 510 -21.60 -24.96 -18.71
CA ARG A 510 -22.94 -25.42 -18.36
C ARG A 510 -23.76 -24.25 -17.85
N PHE A 511 -24.92 -24.06 -18.45
CA PHE A 511 -25.94 -23.13 -17.98
C PHE A 511 -27.07 -23.93 -17.35
N THR A 512 -27.44 -23.59 -16.12
CA THR A 512 -28.56 -24.25 -15.42
C THR A 512 -29.62 -23.21 -15.08
N TYR A 513 -30.88 -23.54 -15.35
CA TYR A 513 -32.03 -22.68 -15.12
C TYR A 513 -33.01 -23.36 -14.17
N ASN A 514 -33.30 -22.76 -13.03
CA ASN A 514 -34.15 -23.34 -11.99
C ASN A 514 -35.55 -22.74 -12.08
N ASN A 515 -36.44 -23.44 -12.79
CA ASN A 515 -37.85 -23.04 -12.94
C ASN A 515 -38.07 -21.61 -13.46
N THR A 516 -37.26 -21.17 -14.37
CA THR A 516 -37.40 -19.87 -15.00
C THR A 516 -38.22 -19.93 -16.28
N ALA A 517 -39.04 -18.92 -16.55
CA ALA A 517 -39.84 -18.84 -17.77
C ALA A 517 -38.94 -18.58 -19.00
N ASN A 518 -37.93 -17.75 -18.84
CA ASN A 518 -36.93 -17.47 -19.86
C ASN A 518 -35.62 -18.23 -19.56
N LYS A 519 -35.11 -18.94 -20.53
CA LYS A 519 -33.87 -19.72 -20.46
C LYS A 519 -33.03 -19.37 -21.66
N SER A 520 -32.21 -18.36 -21.52
CA SER A 520 -31.40 -17.88 -22.62
C SER A 520 -29.97 -17.54 -22.20
N VAL A 521 -29.08 -17.55 -23.18
CA VAL A 521 -27.72 -17.06 -23.06
C VAL A 521 -27.49 -15.97 -24.10
N ILE A 522 -26.84 -14.90 -23.66
CA ILE A 522 -26.45 -13.78 -24.50
C ILE A 522 -24.95 -13.89 -24.75
N PHE A 523 -24.57 -13.80 -26.01
CA PHE A 523 -23.18 -13.67 -26.47
C PHE A 523 -22.95 -12.24 -26.98
N ASP A 524 -21.79 -11.67 -26.66
CA ASP A 524 -21.40 -10.35 -27.11
C ASP A 524 -19.94 -10.35 -27.55
N CYS A 525 -19.72 -9.97 -28.79
CA CYS A 525 -18.41 -9.75 -29.39
C CYS A 525 -18.02 -8.28 -29.11
N ALA A 526 -17.54 -7.99 -27.92
CA ALA A 526 -17.45 -6.67 -27.30
C ALA A 526 -16.80 -5.55 -28.15
N ASN A 527 -15.94 -5.91 -29.10
CA ASN A 527 -15.19 -4.94 -29.90
C ASN A 527 -15.23 -5.30 -31.39
N GLY A 528 -15.76 -4.40 -32.21
CA GLY A 528 -15.73 -4.52 -33.65
C GLY A 528 -16.85 -5.33 -34.29
N GLY A 529 -16.82 -5.45 -35.60
CA GLY A 529 -17.81 -6.19 -36.35
C GLY A 529 -17.74 -7.68 -36.04
N SER A 530 -18.88 -8.24 -35.72
CA SER A 530 -19.00 -9.67 -35.50
C SER A 530 -20.12 -10.21 -36.38
N ARG A 531 -20.02 -11.47 -36.71
CA ARG A 531 -21.06 -12.16 -37.40
C ARG A 531 -21.28 -13.52 -36.76
N THR A 532 -22.40 -13.65 -36.10
CA THR A 532 -22.81 -14.92 -35.50
C THR A 532 -23.73 -15.64 -36.47
N GLU A 533 -23.49 -16.92 -36.71
CA GLU A 533 -24.30 -17.81 -37.49
C GLU A 533 -24.70 -19.01 -36.65
N TYR A 534 -25.98 -19.33 -36.60
CA TYR A 534 -26.51 -20.51 -35.92
C TYR A 534 -26.92 -21.56 -36.97
N SER A 535 -26.59 -22.83 -36.72
CA SER A 535 -26.97 -23.94 -37.54
C SER A 535 -27.25 -25.17 -36.67
N GLY A 536 -28.53 -25.53 -36.54
CA GLY A 536 -28.93 -26.59 -35.62
C GLY A 536 -28.52 -26.25 -34.19
N ASN A 537 -27.76 -27.12 -33.54
CA ASN A 537 -27.22 -26.94 -32.21
C ASN A 537 -25.82 -26.27 -32.20
N THR A 538 -25.37 -25.73 -33.29
CA THR A 538 -24.03 -25.10 -33.37
C THR A 538 -24.12 -23.62 -33.65
N PHE A 539 -23.08 -22.88 -33.25
CA PHE A 539 -22.87 -21.49 -33.66
C PHE A 539 -21.43 -21.25 -34.06
N LYS A 540 -21.25 -20.31 -34.97
CA LYS A 540 -19.96 -19.76 -35.35
C LYS A 540 -20.02 -18.25 -35.22
N THR A 541 -18.94 -17.67 -34.74
CA THR A 541 -18.83 -16.23 -34.68
C THR A 541 -17.36 -15.81 -34.80
N TYR A 542 -17.14 -14.52 -34.96
CA TYR A 542 -15.82 -13.93 -34.82
C TYR A 542 -15.91 -12.63 -34.07
N SER A 543 -14.83 -12.23 -33.46
CA SER A 543 -14.69 -10.95 -32.81
C SER A 543 -13.36 -10.32 -33.22
N ASP A 544 -13.40 -9.05 -33.58
CA ASP A 544 -12.21 -8.29 -33.96
C ASP A 544 -11.60 -7.66 -32.70
N HIS A 545 -10.33 -7.97 -32.50
CA HIS A 545 -9.57 -7.40 -31.38
C HIS A 545 -9.00 -6.03 -31.77
N THR A 546 -9.16 -5.03 -30.91
CA THR A 546 -8.73 -3.65 -31.16
C THR A 546 -7.41 -3.25 -30.46
N GLY A 547 -6.73 -4.19 -29.82
CA GLY A 547 -5.42 -3.97 -29.16
C GLY A 547 -4.24 -3.96 -30.13
N ASN A 548 -3.03 -4.00 -29.60
CA ASN A 548 -1.79 -4.00 -30.38
C ASN A 548 -1.74 -5.09 -31.46
N GLY A 549 -2.06 -4.72 -32.70
CA GLY A 549 -2.14 -5.61 -33.82
C GLY A 549 -3.51 -6.25 -33.98
N SER A 550 -4.48 -5.51 -34.54
CA SER A 550 -5.84 -5.98 -34.83
C SER A 550 -5.88 -7.39 -35.42
N LYS A 551 -6.32 -8.35 -34.63
CA LYS A 551 -6.45 -9.74 -35.01
C LYS A 551 -7.87 -10.21 -34.81
N ARG A 552 -8.34 -11.06 -35.70
CA ARG A 552 -9.68 -11.66 -35.60
C ARG A 552 -9.59 -12.98 -34.86
N MET A 553 -10.42 -13.12 -33.79
CA MET A 553 -10.63 -14.36 -33.10
C MET A 553 -11.89 -15.04 -33.62
N TYR A 554 -11.77 -16.31 -33.98
CA TYR A 554 -12.90 -17.14 -34.41
C TYR A 554 -13.34 -18.03 -33.27
N ILE A 555 -14.67 -18.15 -33.11
CA ILE A 555 -15.30 -18.95 -32.07
C ILE A 555 -16.26 -19.94 -32.74
N TYR A 556 -16.16 -21.19 -32.32
CA TYR A 556 -17.13 -22.24 -32.64
C TYR A 556 -17.67 -22.79 -31.32
N GLY A 557 -18.98 -22.96 -31.26
CA GLY A 557 -19.65 -23.55 -30.11
C GLY A 557 -20.72 -24.58 -30.54
N GLU A 558 -20.95 -25.54 -29.64
CA GLU A 558 -21.99 -26.56 -29.80
C GLU A 558 -22.79 -26.66 -28.52
N PHE A 559 -24.10 -26.57 -28.63
CA PHE A 559 -25.03 -26.74 -27.51
C PHE A 559 -25.45 -28.20 -27.41
N SER A 560 -25.81 -28.62 -26.17
CA SER A 560 -26.36 -29.95 -25.91
C SER A 560 -27.73 -30.16 -26.53
N GLU A 561 -28.45 -29.07 -26.89
CA GLU A 561 -29.72 -29.11 -27.61
C GLU A 561 -29.79 -28.01 -28.69
N THR A 562 -30.63 -28.17 -29.65
CA THR A 562 -30.92 -27.11 -30.61
C THR A 562 -31.70 -25.98 -29.92
N PRO A 563 -31.25 -24.74 -30.01
CA PRO A 563 -31.98 -23.61 -29.47
C PRO A 563 -33.41 -23.54 -30.03
N LYS A 564 -34.40 -23.31 -29.16
CA LYS A 564 -35.80 -23.10 -29.62
C LYS A 564 -35.97 -21.79 -30.39
N GLY A 565 -35.05 -20.86 -30.25
CA GLY A 565 -35.02 -19.58 -30.94
C GLY A 565 -33.67 -18.90 -30.79
N THR A 566 -33.31 -18.17 -31.82
CA THR A 566 -32.08 -17.36 -31.87
C THR A 566 -32.38 -15.98 -32.41
N LYS A 567 -31.69 -14.98 -31.90
CA LYS A 567 -31.76 -13.59 -32.37
C LYS A 567 -30.33 -13.07 -32.55
N ILE A 568 -30.12 -12.29 -33.57
CA ILE A 568 -28.82 -11.69 -33.86
C ILE A 568 -29.03 -10.20 -34.12
N ASN A 569 -28.25 -9.40 -33.44
CA ASN A 569 -28.22 -7.96 -33.61
C ASN A 569 -26.77 -7.47 -33.58
N ASP A 570 -26.20 -7.24 -34.77
CA ASP A 570 -24.80 -6.83 -34.96
C ASP A 570 -23.83 -7.75 -34.20
N ARG A 571 -23.11 -7.23 -33.22
CA ARG A 571 -22.13 -7.98 -32.42
C ARG A 571 -22.73 -8.89 -31.36
N LYS A 572 -24.03 -8.79 -31.12
CA LYS A 572 -24.73 -9.50 -30.04
C LYS A 572 -25.63 -10.58 -30.60
N SER A 573 -25.74 -11.67 -29.88
CA SER A 573 -26.70 -12.70 -30.21
C SER A 573 -27.27 -13.36 -28.95
N ILE A 574 -28.46 -13.93 -29.09
CA ILE A 574 -29.13 -14.63 -27.99
C ILE A 574 -29.60 -16.00 -28.51
N ALA A 575 -29.41 -17.01 -27.69
CA ALA A 575 -29.96 -18.33 -27.90
C ALA A 575 -30.86 -18.70 -26.74
N SER A 576 -32.08 -19.18 -27.01
CA SER A 576 -33.07 -19.58 -26.03
C SER A 576 -33.33 -21.07 -26.07
N PHE A 577 -33.61 -21.68 -24.91
CA PHE A 577 -33.66 -23.13 -24.73
C PHE A 577 -34.96 -23.60 -24.08
N ASN A 578 -35.28 -24.89 -24.23
CA ASN A 578 -36.36 -25.54 -23.51
C ASN A 578 -35.88 -26.21 -22.23
N SER A 579 -34.70 -26.82 -22.29
CA SER A 579 -34.13 -27.56 -21.13
C SER A 579 -33.72 -26.65 -19.99
N ASN A 580 -33.64 -27.22 -18.81
CA ASN A 580 -33.11 -26.53 -17.63
C ASN A 580 -31.56 -26.56 -17.56
N THR A 581 -30.93 -27.36 -18.40
CA THR A 581 -29.46 -27.51 -18.43
C THR A 581 -28.99 -27.72 -19.85
#